data_05d545252104f7867c7ebc2252b9e280
#
_entry.id   05d545252104f7867c7ebc2252b9e280
#
_cell.length_a   1.000
_cell.length_b   1.000
_cell.length_c   1.000
_cell.angle_alpha   90.00
_cell.angle_beta   90.00
_cell.angle_gamma   90.00
#
_symmetry.space_group_name_H-M   'P 1'
#
loop_
_entity.id
_entity.type
_entity.pdbx_description
1 polymer ?
#
loop_
_entity_poly.entity_id
_entity_poly.type
_entity_poly.pdbx_seq_one_letter_code
_entity_poly.pdbx_strand_id
1 'polypeptide(L)'
;MGEGAGILVLEEMEAAVKRGVPILAEVCGYGLSGDAYHTTSPHPDGIGAMQSMSNALRDARLDISDIDYVNCHATSTPIGDAIEAKAVATLLEKSTKKKNRPIYISSTKGHTGHLLGAAGSVELAFTALAVQTGVLPATLNLQDIDPAVQFEGLVQHIPHNAINYSSGHVIDSTAVPVDKSSGVRFAMKNSFGFGGTNATIILRNPHI
;
A
#
# COMPACT_ATOMS: atom_id res chain seq x y z
N MET A 1 2.79 3.22 -20.18
CA MET A 1 3.61 2.16 -19.56
C MET A 1 4.97 2.74 -19.25
N GLY A 2 5.57 2.34 -18.12
CA GLY A 2 6.92 2.68 -17.74
C GLY A 2 7.86 1.49 -17.92
N GLU A 3 9.15 1.73 -17.76
CA GLU A 3 10.19 0.70 -17.69
C GLU A 3 11.05 0.92 -16.45
N GLY A 4 11.64 -0.13 -15.91
CA GLY A 4 12.51 -0.03 -14.75
C GLY A 4 12.80 -1.37 -14.10
N ALA A 5 13.60 -1.32 -13.05
CA ALA A 5 13.91 -2.45 -12.21
C ALA A 5 13.93 -2.02 -10.73
N GLY A 6 13.48 -2.89 -9.84
CA GLY A 6 13.55 -2.69 -8.40
C GLY A 6 14.12 -3.95 -7.75
N ILE A 7 15.16 -3.78 -6.94
CA ILE A 7 15.78 -4.86 -6.18
C ILE A 7 15.77 -4.47 -4.72
N LEU A 8 15.17 -5.32 -3.88
CA LEU A 8 15.20 -5.17 -2.43
C LEU A 8 16.02 -6.32 -1.85
N VAL A 9 16.99 -5.97 -1.00
CA VAL A 9 17.79 -6.96 -0.28
C VAL A 9 17.05 -7.30 1.02
N LEU A 10 16.67 -8.55 1.15
CA LEU A 10 16.04 -9.09 2.35
C LEU A 10 17.09 -9.82 3.19
N GLU A 11 17.05 -9.58 4.48
CA GLU A 11 17.94 -10.20 5.46
C GLU A 11 17.10 -10.62 6.68
N GLU A 12 17.49 -11.68 7.32
CA GLU A 12 16.89 -12.11 8.56
C GLU A 12 17.08 -11.03 9.64
N MET A 13 16.02 -10.70 10.39
CA MET A 13 15.96 -9.57 11.29
C MET A 13 17.08 -9.60 12.35
N GLU A 14 17.30 -10.77 12.99
CA GLU A 14 18.31 -10.90 14.02
C GLU A 14 19.73 -10.74 13.45
N ALA A 15 19.97 -11.21 12.21
CA ALA A 15 21.24 -11.03 11.52
C ALA A 15 21.49 -9.55 11.22
N ALA A 16 20.50 -8.83 10.71
CA ALA A 16 20.59 -7.40 10.43
C ALA A 16 20.89 -6.59 11.71
N VAL A 17 20.16 -6.88 12.80
CA VAL A 17 20.37 -6.25 14.11
C VAL A 17 21.79 -6.54 14.64
N LYS A 18 22.23 -7.80 14.59
CA LYS A 18 23.58 -8.19 15.02
C LYS A 18 24.67 -7.50 14.21
N ARG A 19 24.44 -7.28 12.93
CA ARG A 19 25.37 -6.58 12.02
C ARG A 19 25.36 -5.04 12.23
N GLY A 20 24.36 -4.51 12.93
CA GLY A 20 24.26 -3.09 13.25
C GLY A 20 23.93 -2.20 12.06
N VAL A 21 23.18 -2.72 11.08
CA VAL A 21 22.82 -1.97 9.87
C VAL A 21 21.45 -1.29 10.02
N PRO A 22 21.21 -0.20 9.29
CA PRO A 22 19.90 0.41 9.23
C PRO A 22 18.88 -0.55 8.60
N ILE A 23 17.76 -0.74 9.27
CA ILE A 23 16.62 -1.52 8.77
C ILE A 23 15.56 -0.52 8.30
N LEU A 24 15.18 -0.57 7.02
CA LEU A 24 14.21 0.34 6.44
C LEU A 24 12.77 -0.02 6.85
N ALA A 25 12.46 -1.30 6.77
CA ALA A 25 11.16 -1.86 7.13
C ALA A 25 11.31 -3.37 7.36
N GLU A 26 10.36 -3.96 8.07
CA GLU A 26 10.25 -5.40 8.24
C GLU A 26 9.09 -5.93 7.36
N VAL A 27 9.35 -6.98 6.59
CA VAL A 27 8.28 -7.74 5.92
C VAL A 27 7.62 -8.64 6.96
N CYS A 28 6.41 -8.31 7.36
CA CYS A 28 5.71 -9.03 8.44
C CYS A 28 4.52 -9.86 7.95
N GLY A 29 4.07 -9.69 6.72
CA GLY A 29 2.99 -10.49 6.16
C GLY A 29 3.00 -10.54 4.65
N TYR A 30 2.56 -11.69 4.13
CA TYR A 30 2.45 -11.96 2.71
C TYR A 30 1.18 -12.76 2.40
N GLY A 31 0.46 -12.36 1.34
CA GLY A 31 -0.76 -13.02 0.93
C GLY A 31 -0.90 -13.11 -0.58
N LEU A 32 -1.35 -14.26 -1.05
CA LEU A 32 -1.66 -14.53 -2.45
C LEU A 32 -3.12 -14.96 -2.60
N SER A 33 -3.68 -14.72 -3.79
CA SER A 33 -4.96 -15.25 -4.21
C SER A 33 -5.07 -15.31 -5.72
N GLY A 34 -6.12 -15.94 -6.20
CA GLY A 34 -6.52 -15.95 -7.61
C GLY A 34 -7.98 -15.58 -7.74
N ASP A 35 -8.33 -14.73 -8.73
CA ASP A 35 -9.72 -14.35 -8.99
C ASP A 35 -10.53 -15.50 -9.60
N ALA A 36 -9.88 -16.34 -10.43
CA ALA A 36 -10.51 -17.39 -11.21
C ALA A 36 -11.77 -16.92 -11.98
N TYR A 37 -11.73 -15.68 -12.48
CA TYR A 37 -12.87 -14.99 -13.08
C TYR A 37 -12.68 -14.68 -14.57
N HIS A 38 -11.69 -13.85 -14.90
CA HIS A 38 -11.45 -13.40 -16.28
C HIS A 38 -9.96 -13.15 -16.51
N THR A 39 -9.50 -13.23 -17.77
CA THR A 39 -8.07 -13.08 -18.11
C THR A 39 -7.51 -11.70 -17.82
N THR A 40 -8.30 -10.64 -17.94
CA THR A 40 -7.81 -9.24 -17.77
C THR A 40 -8.64 -8.39 -16.81
N SER A 41 -9.86 -8.84 -16.46
CA SER A 41 -10.70 -8.10 -15.54
C SER A 41 -10.71 -8.73 -14.15
N PRO A 42 -10.59 -7.91 -13.08
CA PRO A 42 -10.73 -8.42 -11.72
C PRO A 42 -12.19 -8.88 -11.48
N HIS A 43 -12.38 -9.72 -10.47
CA HIS A 43 -13.72 -10.09 -10.03
C HIS A 43 -14.48 -8.84 -9.58
N PRO A 44 -15.73 -8.60 -10.04
CA PRO A 44 -16.46 -7.35 -9.78
C PRO A 44 -16.71 -7.06 -8.29
N ASP A 45 -16.76 -8.10 -7.45
CA ASP A 45 -16.87 -7.96 -6.00
C ASP A 45 -15.51 -7.84 -5.27
N GLY A 46 -14.39 -7.81 -6.01
CA GLY A 46 -13.04 -7.70 -5.45
C GLY A 46 -12.64 -8.87 -4.55
N ILE A 47 -13.23 -10.06 -4.75
CA ILE A 47 -13.01 -11.22 -3.88
C ILE A 47 -11.53 -11.59 -3.82
N GLY A 48 -10.85 -11.66 -4.96
CA GLY A 48 -9.43 -12.00 -5.00
C GLY A 48 -8.57 -10.94 -4.30
N ALA A 49 -8.82 -9.66 -4.54
CA ALA A 49 -8.12 -8.57 -3.86
C ALA A 49 -8.31 -8.65 -2.33
N MET A 50 -9.56 -8.81 -1.86
CA MET A 50 -9.83 -8.99 -0.43
C MET A 50 -9.15 -10.24 0.13
N GLN A 51 -9.11 -11.33 -0.63
CA GLN A 51 -8.51 -12.59 -0.19
C GLN A 51 -6.98 -12.47 -0.04
N SER A 52 -6.27 -11.82 -0.98
CA SER A 52 -4.83 -11.59 -0.86
C SER A 52 -4.50 -10.72 0.34
N MET A 53 -5.24 -9.61 0.52
CA MET A 53 -5.09 -8.74 1.70
C MET A 53 -5.38 -9.48 3.01
N SER A 54 -6.48 -10.25 3.07
CA SER A 54 -6.83 -11.04 4.27
C SER A 54 -5.79 -12.11 4.59
N ASN A 55 -5.21 -12.75 3.56
CA ASN A 55 -4.14 -13.73 3.75
C ASN A 55 -2.88 -13.07 4.32
N ALA A 56 -2.49 -11.89 3.81
CA ALA A 56 -1.37 -11.12 4.32
C ALA A 56 -1.59 -10.66 5.78
N LEU A 57 -2.79 -10.16 6.09
CA LEU A 57 -3.17 -9.77 7.45
C LEU A 57 -3.11 -10.95 8.43
N ARG A 58 -3.62 -12.11 8.02
CA ARG A 58 -3.56 -13.33 8.82
C ARG A 58 -2.13 -13.79 9.07
N ASP A 59 -1.27 -13.75 8.04
CA ASP A 59 0.15 -14.10 8.14
C ASP A 59 0.87 -13.15 9.12
N ALA A 60 0.60 -11.85 9.01
CA ALA A 60 1.11 -10.83 9.93
C ALA A 60 0.48 -10.86 11.34
N ARG A 61 -0.60 -11.60 11.55
CA ARG A 61 -1.42 -11.59 12.78
C ARG A 61 -1.99 -10.21 13.11
N LEU A 62 -2.38 -9.48 12.05
CA LEU A 62 -2.94 -8.13 12.12
C LEU A 62 -4.41 -8.10 11.72
N ASP A 63 -5.08 -7.05 12.14
CA ASP A 63 -6.38 -6.63 11.62
C ASP A 63 -6.19 -5.50 10.59
N ILE A 64 -7.10 -5.35 9.65
CA ILE A 64 -7.03 -4.26 8.65
C ILE A 64 -7.00 -2.89 9.31
N SER A 65 -7.61 -2.71 10.48
CA SER A 65 -7.58 -1.47 11.24
C SER A 65 -6.19 -1.11 11.79
N ASP A 66 -5.25 -2.05 11.80
CA ASP A 66 -3.86 -1.79 12.17
C ASP A 66 -3.06 -1.14 11.02
N ILE A 67 -3.56 -1.25 9.76
CA ILE A 67 -2.89 -0.70 8.56
C ILE A 67 -3.12 0.81 8.49
N ASP A 68 -2.03 1.55 8.35
CA ASP A 68 -2.04 3.01 8.25
C ASP A 68 -2.05 3.51 6.80
N TYR A 69 -1.38 2.79 5.91
CA TYR A 69 -1.22 3.16 4.51
C TYR A 69 -1.32 1.95 3.57
N VAL A 70 -1.95 2.14 2.42
CA VAL A 70 -1.95 1.17 1.31
C VAL A 70 -1.38 1.83 0.05
N ASN A 71 -0.25 1.29 -0.43
CA ASN A 71 0.23 1.56 -1.78
C ASN A 71 -0.54 0.66 -2.73
N CYS A 72 -1.48 1.26 -3.44
CA CYS A 72 -2.43 0.56 -4.29
C CYS A 72 -1.79 0.05 -5.59
N HIS A 73 -2.34 -1.02 -6.13
CA HIS A 73 -2.05 -1.41 -7.50
C HIS A 73 -2.54 -0.36 -8.49
N ALA A 74 -3.68 0.25 -8.23
CA ALA A 74 -4.39 1.27 -9.00
C ALA A 74 -3.67 1.76 -10.26
N THR A 75 -4.17 1.31 -11.43
CA THR A 75 -3.56 1.54 -12.75
C THR A 75 -4.24 2.64 -13.55
N SER A 76 -5.09 3.43 -12.89
CA SER A 76 -5.94 4.44 -13.51
C SER A 76 -6.97 3.82 -14.49
N THR A 77 -7.55 2.70 -14.09
CA THR A 77 -8.62 2.05 -14.82
C THR A 77 -9.93 2.17 -14.02
N PRO A 78 -11.06 2.55 -14.66
CA PRO A 78 -12.32 2.81 -13.94
C PRO A 78 -12.79 1.62 -13.09
N ILE A 79 -12.62 0.39 -13.57
CA ILE A 79 -13.06 -0.82 -12.88
C ILE A 79 -12.04 -1.23 -11.80
N GLY A 80 -10.76 -1.27 -12.14
CA GLY A 80 -9.71 -1.79 -11.26
C GLY A 80 -9.56 -0.95 -9.99
N ASP A 81 -9.48 0.35 -10.15
CA ASP A 81 -9.28 1.28 -9.04
C ASP A 81 -10.47 1.28 -8.06
N ALA A 82 -11.70 1.25 -8.63
CA ALA A 82 -12.92 1.19 -7.82
C ALA A 82 -13.02 -0.12 -7.02
N ILE A 83 -12.68 -1.25 -7.64
CA ILE A 83 -12.68 -2.56 -6.97
C ILE A 83 -11.64 -2.60 -5.85
N GLU A 84 -10.44 -2.09 -6.08
CA GLU A 84 -9.39 -2.08 -5.05
C GLU A 84 -9.77 -1.20 -3.85
N ALA A 85 -10.22 0.04 -4.09
CA ALA A 85 -10.67 0.93 -3.02
C ALA A 85 -11.85 0.34 -2.22
N LYS A 86 -12.84 -0.26 -2.92
CA LYS A 86 -13.97 -0.97 -2.31
C LYS A 86 -13.51 -2.15 -1.47
N ALA A 87 -12.51 -2.92 -1.94
CA ALA A 87 -11.99 -4.07 -1.21
C ALA A 87 -11.35 -3.65 0.12
N VAL A 88 -10.54 -2.58 0.13
CA VAL A 88 -9.96 -2.02 1.36
C VAL A 88 -11.05 -1.54 2.32
N ALA A 89 -12.02 -0.75 1.81
CA ALA A 89 -13.12 -0.24 2.61
C ALA A 89 -13.97 -1.38 3.21
N THR A 90 -14.31 -2.38 2.40
CA THR A 90 -15.11 -3.55 2.85
C THR A 90 -14.40 -4.36 3.95
N LEU A 91 -13.08 -4.52 3.85
CA LEU A 91 -12.32 -5.18 4.91
C LEU A 91 -12.36 -4.36 6.20
N LEU A 92 -12.25 -3.03 6.11
CA LEU A 92 -12.30 -2.16 7.27
C LEU A 92 -13.69 -2.13 7.92
N GLU A 93 -14.76 -2.14 7.13
CA GLU A 93 -16.14 -2.26 7.63
C GLU A 93 -16.39 -3.56 8.39
N LYS A 94 -15.75 -4.66 7.95
CA LYS A 94 -15.84 -5.98 8.60
C LYS A 94 -14.95 -6.12 9.83
N SER A 95 -14.05 -5.17 10.07
CA SER A 95 -13.20 -5.19 11.25
C SER A 95 -14.01 -5.05 12.53
N THR A 96 -13.69 -5.85 13.52
CA THR A 96 -14.27 -5.74 14.87
C THR A 96 -13.60 -4.65 15.70
N LYS A 97 -12.44 -4.16 15.26
CA LYS A 97 -11.71 -3.09 15.92
C LYS A 97 -12.13 -1.75 15.31
N LYS A 98 -12.34 -0.73 16.15
CA LYS A 98 -12.57 0.64 15.67
C LYS A 98 -11.25 1.29 15.30
N LYS A 99 -11.21 1.92 14.13
CA LYS A 99 -10.10 2.76 13.69
C LYS A 99 -10.50 4.24 13.85
N ASN A 100 -9.64 5.02 14.49
CA ASN A 100 -9.89 6.45 14.72
C ASN A 100 -9.49 7.34 13.54
N ARG A 101 -8.83 6.78 12.54
CA ARG A 101 -8.37 7.48 11.33
C ARG A 101 -8.68 6.61 10.12
N PRO A 102 -8.94 7.20 8.95
CA PRO A 102 -9.04 6.44 7.69
C PRO A 102 -7.71 5.77 7.36
N ILE A 103 -7.75 4.75 6.51
CA ILE A 103 -6.56 4.21 5.86
C ILE A 103 -6.18 5.16 4.71
N TYR A 104 -4.95 5.66 4.71
CA TYR A 104 -4.45 6.43 3.58
C TYR A 104 -4.15 5.50 2.40
N ILE A 105 -4.56 5.92 1.20
CA ILE A 105 -4.33 5.17 -0.03
C ILE A 105 -3.76 6.06 -1.12
N SER A 106 -2.79 5.54 -1.87
CA SER A 106 -2.27 6.21 -3.07
C SER A 106 -1.66 5.22 -4.04
N SER A 107 -1.43 5.66 -5.29
CA SER A 107 -0.68 4.92 -6.30
C SER A 107 0.50 5.74 -6.78
N THR A 108 1.69 5.19 -6.72
CA THR A 108 2.90 5.83 -7.24
C THR A 108 3.05 5.70 -8.76
N LYS A 109 2.12 5.02 -9.43
CA LYS A 109 2.13 4.85 -10.90
C LYS A 109 1.96 6.16 -11.67
N GLY A 110 1.38 7.20 -11.05
CA GLY A 110 1.37 8.54 -11.62
C GLY A 110 2.77 9.12 -11.84
N HIS A 111 3.75 8.72 -11.02
CA HIS A 111 5.14 9.16 -11.10
C HIS A 111 5.98 8.28 -12.05
N THR A 112 5.82 6.96 -11.96
CA THR A 112 6.70 5.98 -12.62
C THR A 112 6.12 5.41 -13.91
N GLY A 113 4.82 5.56 -14.13
CA GLY A 113 4.08 4.72 -15.05
C GLY A 113 3.90 3.30 -14.48
N HIS A 114 3.17 2.46 -15.20
CA HIS A 114 3.06 1.05 -14.85
C HIS A 114 4.24 0.26 -15.40
N LEU A 115 5.11 -0.23 -14.54
CA LEU A 115 6.35 -0.94 -14.88
C LEU A 115 6.14 -2.46 -15.07
N LEU A 116 4.89 -2.91 -15.14
CA LEU A 116 4.54 -4.33 -15.32
C LEU A 116 5.22 -5.22 -14.26
N GLY A 117 6.12 -6.12 -14.67
CA GLY A 117 6.81 -7.03 -13.76
C GLY A 117 7.66 -6.35 -12.69
N ALA A 118 8.18 -5.13 -12.95
CA ALA A 118 8.95 -4.37 -11.97
C ALA A 118 8.09 -3.48 -11.06
N ALA A 119 6.79 -3.29 -11.37
CA ALA A 119 5.94 -2.37 -10.63
C ALA A 119 5.90 -2.71 -9.13
N GLY A 120 5.67 -3.97 -8.80
CA GLY A 120 5.57 -4.41 -7.40
C GLY A 120 6.81 -4.14 -6.58
N SER A 121 8.00 -4.41 -7.11
CA SER A 121 9.27 -4.21 -6.40
C SER A 121 9.62 -2.72 -6.21
N VAL A 122 9.41 -1.89 -7.24
CA VAL A 122 9.63 -0.45 -7.14
C VAL A 122 8.65 0.18 -6.15
N GLU A 123 7.37 -0.18 -6.24
CA GLU A 123 6.32 0.33 -5.35
C GLU A 123 6.51 -0.17 -3.90
N LEU A 124 7.04 -1.37 -3.70
CA LEU A 124 7.41 -1.86 -2.38
C LEU A 124 8.56 -1.02 -1.77
N ALA A 125 9.51 -0.56 -2.58
CA ALA A 125 10.56 0.36 -2.13
C ALA A 125 9.97 1.70 -1.67
N PHE A 126 9.01 2.29 -2.41
CA PHE A 126 8.27 3.47 -1.96
C PHE A 126 7.51 3.22 -0.65
N THR A 127 6.91 2.04 -0.53
CA THR A 127 6.18 1.66 0.69
C THR A 127 7.13 1.53 1.90
N ALA A 128 8.31 0.95 1.71
CA ALA A 128 9.33 0.85 2.76
C ALA A 128 9.83 2.23 3.20
N LEU A 129 10.04 3.15 2.26
CA LEU A 129 10.40 4.53 2.56
C LEU A 129 9.26 5.27 3.29
N ALA A 130 8.01 5.03 2.91
CA ALA A 130 6.86 5.60 3.61
C ALA A 130 6.80 5.14 5.08
N VAL A 131 7.04 3.86 5.33
CA VAL A 131 7.12 3.30 6.68
C VAL A 131 8.28 3.91 7.47
N GLN A 132 9.45 4.05 6.84
CA GLN A 132 10.63 4.59 7.49
C GLN A 132 10.52 6.08 7.82
N THR A 133 9.99 6.87 6.86
CA THR A 133 10.04 8.34 6.94
C THR A 133 8.74 8.98 7.41
N GLY A 134 7.62 8.26 7.36
CA GLY A 134 6.28 8.79 7.57
C GLY A 134 5.77 9.68 6.43
N VAL A 135 6.49 9.75 5.32
CA VAL A 135 6.09 10.49 4.13
C VAL A 135 5.30 9.58 3.21
N LEU A 136 4.01 9.82 3.12
CA LEU A 136 3.13 9.06 2.24
C LEU A 136 3.13 9.68 0.84
N PRO A 137 3.52 8.90 -0.20
CA PRO A 137 3.55 9.42 -1.56
C PRO A 137 2.15 9.73 -2.08
N ALA A 138 2.04 10.75 -2.90
CA ALA A 138 0.79 11.13 -3.54
C ALA A 138 0.46 10.23 -4.74
N THR A 139 -0.81 10.26 -5.13
CA THR A 139 -1.25 9.91 -6.47
C THR A 139 -1.10 11.14 -7.36
N LEU A 140 -0.04 11.19 -8.17
CA LEU A 140 0.21 12.32 -9.06
C LEU A 140 -0.91 12.42 -10.09
N ASN A 141 -1.27 13.66 -10.46
CA ASN A 141 -2.35 13.99 -11.40
C ASN A 141 -3.78 13.63 -10.92
N LEU A 142 -3.96 13.27 -9.67
CA LEU A 142 -5.28 13.09 -9.09
C LEU A 142 -5.85 14.48 -8.75
N GLN A 143 -6.67 15.05 -9.64
CA GLN A 143 -7.33 16.36 -9.45
C GLN A 143 -8.70 16.17 -8.80
N ASP A 144 -9.51 15.34 -9.40
CA ASP A 144 -10.84 15.03 -8.93
C ASP A 144 -10.92 13.54 -8.58
N ILE A 145 -11.40 13.24 -7.38
CA ILE A 145 -11.55 11.87 -6.91
C ILE A 145 -12.90 11.34 -7.43
N ASP A 146 -12.87 10.28 -8.23
CA ASP A 146 -14.07 9.62 -8.72
C ASP A 146 -14.95 9.15 -7.52
N PRO A 147 -16.25 9.47 -7.52
CA PRO A 147 -17.16 8.98 -6.48
C PRO A 147 -17.12 7.46 -6.25
N ALA A 148 -16.82 6.68 -7.29
CA ALA A 148 -16.72 5.22 -7.20
C ALA A 148 -15.56 4.73 -6.31
N VAL A 149 -14.57 5.57 -6.02
CA VAL A 149 -13.43 5.25 -5.14
C VAL A 149 -13.49 5.98 -3.79
N GLN A 150 -14.53 6.79 -3.56
CA GLN A 150 -14.71 7.53 -2.31
C GLN A 150 -15.44 6.67 -1.27
N PHE A 151 -14.78 6.38 -0.16
CA PHE A 151 -15.35 5.68 0.99
C PHE A 151 -15.07 6.51 2.24
N GLU A 152 -15.92 7.51 2.48
CA GLU A 152 -15.75 8.51 3.54
C GLU A 152 -15.55 7.89 4.91
N GLY A 153 -14.55 8.36 5.63
CA GLY A 153 -14.20 7.86 6.96
C GLY A 153 -13.47 6.49 6.97
N LEU A 154 -13.47 5.75 5.86
CA LEU A 154 -12.79 4.45 5.73
C LEU A 154 -11.44 4.57 5.02
N VAL A 155 -11.43 5.21 3.86
CA VAL A 155 -10.19 5.45 3.11
C VAL A 155 -10.01 6.93 2.81
N GLN A 156 -8.77 7.38 2.74
CA GLN A 156 -8.40 8.73 2.38
C GLN A 156 -7.36 8.73 1.27
N HIS A 157 -7.70 9.28 0.13
CA HIS A 157 -6.79 9.47 -0.98
C HIS A 157 -5.76 10.57 -0.68
N ILE A 158 -4.57 10.43 -1.25
CA ILE A 158 -3.50 11.43 -1.18
C ILE A 158 -3.32 12.04 -2.57
N PRO A 159 -3.99 13.15 -2.88
CA PRO A 159 -3.89 13.80 -4.18
C PRO A 159 -2.67 14.72 -4.26
N HIS A 160 -2.09 14.85 -5.44
CA HIS A 160 -1.03 15.79 -5.85
C HIS A 160 0.28 15.76 -5.06
N ASN A 161 0.24 16.01 -3.76
CA ASN A 161 1.45 16.21 -2.95
C ASN A 161 1.53 15.15 -1.85
N ALA A 162 2.75 14.71 -1.56
CA ALA A 162 3.00 13.82 -0.43
C ALA A 162 2.56 14.48 0.89
N ILE A 163 2.14 13.67 1.85
CA ILE A 163 1.78 14.13 3.18
C ILE A 163 2.65 13.47 4.25
N ASN A 164 2.89 14.18 5.34
CA ASN A 164 3.44 13.59 6.55
C ASN A 164 2.33 12.91 7.34
N TYR A 165 2.47 11.63 7.63
CA TYR A 165 1.44 10.84 8.30
C TYR A 165 1.09 11.37 9.70
N SER A 166 2.10 11.74 10.49
CA SER A 166 1.89 12.17 11.87
C SER A 166 1.17 13.52 11.97
N SER A 167 1.51 14.47 11.10
CA SER A 167 0.94 15.83 11.14
C SER A 167 -0.24 16.02 10.18
N GLY A 168 -0.38 15.17 9.17
CA GLY A 168 -1.35 15.35 8.09
C GLY A 168 -1.03 16.51 7.14
N HIS A 169 0.11 17.21 7.35
CA HIS A 169 0.48 18.35 6.53
C HIS A 169 1.05 17.92 5.18
N VAL A 170 0.70 18.67 4.15
CA VAL A 170 1.30 18.54 2.82
C VAL A 170 2.78 18.89 2.92
N ILE A 171 3.62 18.04 2.32
CA ILE A 171 5.05 18.25 2.25
C ILE A 171 5.36 18.96 0.94
N ASP A 172 5.91 20.18 1.02
CA ASP A 172 6.51 20.82 -0.13
C ASP A 172 7.82 20.10 -0.49
N SER A 173 8.05 19.87 -1.78
CA SER A 173 8.97 18.89 -2.37
C SER A 173 10.46 19.02 -2.04
N THR A 174 10.86 19.92 -1.16
CA THR A 174 12.27 20.27 -0.96
C THR A 174 12.93 19.74 0.31
N ALA A 175 12.19 19.21 1.27
CA ALA A 175 12.78 18.63 2.48
C ALA A 175 11.92 17.50 3.01
N VAL A 176 12.42 16.28 2.95
CA VAL A 176 11.83 15.12 3.65
C VAL A 176 12.47 15.05 5.05
N PRO A 177 11.75 15.41 6.12
CA PRO A 177 12.26 15.17 7.46
C PRO A 177 12.31 13.66 7.68
N VAL A 178 13.50 13.12 7.91
CA VAL A 178 13.67 11.75 8.38
C VAL A 178 13.35 11.75 9.88
N ASP A 179 12.09 11.62 10.22
CA ASP A 179 11.70 11.39 11.61
C ASP A 179 11.61 9.88 11.86
N LYS A 180 12.46 9.36 12.73
CA LYS A 180 12.47 7.95 13.12
C LYS A 180 11.17 7.51 13.81
N SER A 181 10.37 8.46 14.30
CA SER A 181 9.06 8.22 14.89
C SER A 181 7.93 8.57 13.90
N SER A 182 8.01 8.10 12.66
CA SER A 182 7.11 8.49 11.56
C SER A 182 5.61 8.33 11.83
N GLY A 183 5.25 7.55 12.85
CA GLY A 183 3.87 7.23 13.17
C GLY A 183 3.23 6.17 12.26
N VAL A 184 3.76 5.89 11.07
CA VAL A 184 3.32 4.79 10.22
C VAL A 184 3.83 3.49 10.81
N ARG A 185 2.93 2.68 11.36
CA ARG A 185 3.28 1.39 11.96
C ARG A 185 3.29 0.27 10.95
N PHE A 186 2.23 0.21 10.14
CA PHE A 186 2.04 -0.82 9.14
C PHE A 186 1.59 -0.22 7.82
N ALA A 187 2.23 -0.64 6.75
CA ALA A 187 1.82 -0.31 5.39
C ALA A 187 1.64 -1.57 4.55
N MET A 188 0.67 -1.53 3.66
CA MET A 188 0.33 -2.62 2.76
C MET A 188 0.67 -2.22 1.32
N LYS A 189 1.20 -3.15 0.54
CA LYS A 189 1.42 -3.00 -0.90
C LYS A 189 0.64 -4.07 -1.65
N ASN A 190 -0.25 -3.63 -2.54
CA ASN A 190 -1.03 -4.52 -3.40
C ASN A 190 -0.47 -4.59 -4.81
N SER A 191 -0.51 -5.77 -5.40
CA SER A 191 -0.17 -6.02 -6.80
C SER A 191 -1.17 -7.00 -7.38
N PHE A 192 -1.92 -6.57 -8.39
CA PHE A 192 -2.92 -7.40 -9.06
C PHE A 192 -2.55 -7.53 -10.53
N GLY A 193 -2.48 -8.77 -11.01
CA GLY A 193 -2.02 -9.08 -12.36
C GLY A 193 -3.12 -9.65 -13.25
N PHE A 194 -2.93 -9.52 -14.55
CA PHE A 194 -3.73 -10.25 -15.53
C PHE A 194 -3.67 -11.76 -15.26
N GLY A 195 -4.75 -12.47 -15.57
CA GLY A 195 -4.95 -13.85 -15.15
C GLY A 195 -5.54 -13.97 -13.75
N GLY A 196 -5.82 -12.82 -13.09
CA GLY A 196 -6.41 -12.78 -11.75
C GLY A 196 -5.46 -13.14 -10.63
N THR A 197 -4.14 -13.03 -10.84
CA THR A 197 -3.15 -13.26 -9.79
C THR A 197 -3.04 -12.01 -8.90
N ASN A 198 -3.27 -12.17 -7.61
CA ASN A 198 -3.20 -11.10 -6.63
C ASN A 198 -2.13 -11.40 -5.57
N ALA A 199 -1.37 -10.37 -5.20
CA ALA A 199 -0.36 -10.43 -4.16
C ALA A 199 -0.45 -9.19 -3.26
N THR A 200 -0.28 -9.40 -1.96
CA THR A 200 -0.23 -8.36 -0.96
C THR A 200 0.94 -8.60 -0.02
N ILE A 201 1.71 -7.56 0.26
CA ILE A 201 2.81 -7.57 1.24
C ILE A 201 2.51 -6.53 2.31
N ILE A 202 2.79 -6.87 3.56
CA ILE A 202 2.69 -5.93 4.69
C ILE A 202 4.08 -5.65 5.24
N LEU A 203 4.39 -4.37 5.35
CA LEU A 203 5.61 -3.85 5.97
C LEU A 203 5.31 -3.25 7.33
N ARG A 204 6.20 -3.48 8.28
CA ARG A 204 6.18 -2.90 9.62
C ARG A 204 7.35 -1.92 9.80
N ASN A 205 7.10 -0.86 10.54
CA ASN A 205 8.17 0.01 11.03
C ASN A 205 8.95 -0.72 12.15
N PRO A 206 10.24 -0.97 11.97
CA PRO A 206 11.03 -1.70 12.96
C PRO A 206 11.35 -0.89 14.24
N HIS A 207 10.97 0.39 14.26
CA HIS A 207 11.30 1.33 15.35
C HIS A 207 10.10 1.70 16.22
N ILE A 208 8.89 1.17 15.90
CA ILE A 208 7.64 1.45 16.62
C ILE A 208 7.00 0.16 17.13
#